data_fbd1d6de903179a2f88ed0316a9000a5
#
_entry.id   fbd1d6de903179a2f88ed0316a9000a5
#
_cell.length_a   1.000
_cell.length_b   1.000
_cell.length_c   1.000
_cell.angle_alpha   90.00
_cell.angle_beta   90.00
_cell.angle_gamma   90.00
#
_symmetry.space_group_name_H-M   'P 1'
#
loop_
_entity.id
_entity.type
_entity.pdbx_description
1 polymer ?
#
loop_
_entity_poly.entity_id
_entity_poly.type
_entity_poly.pdbx_seq_one_letter_code
_entity_poly.pdbx_strand_id
1 'polypeptide(L)'
;MLHHFDTLHIAFQDDEYPYIVPMNFGIGDDKDKIVLYIYTPREGKMTRLIKENPHVGIQAETLYEYFCKPDKTVSNSYSSIIGKGIVEPVSHESYNEAMESILTHCGYETYPYNKDYIDTCYIYKITLNQVTGKNHFRGEKCK
;
A
#
# COMPACT_ATOMS: atom_id res chain seq x y z
N MET A 1 -3.69 -11.05 5.32
CA MET A 1 -2.68 -10.95 4.22
C MET A 1 -2.01 -9.59 4.18
N LEU A 2 -2.73 -8.46 4.11
CA LEU A 2 -2.16 -7.11 4.05
C LEU A 2 -1.16 -6.78 5.16
N HIS A 3 -1.37 -7.28 6.37
CA HIS A 3 -0.48 -7.05 7.52
C HIS A 3 0.92 -7.65 7.38
N HIS A 4 1.13 -8.51 6.39
CA HIS A 4 2.43 -9.16 6.13
C HIS A 4 3.30 -8.40 5.12
N PHE A 5 2.78 -7.34 4.53
CA PHE A 5 3.53 -6.55 3.55
C PHE A 5 4.08 -5.28 4.19
N ASP A 6 5.38 -5.05 4.07
CA ASP A 6 6.04 -3.89 4.66
C ASP A 6 5.90 -2.64 3.79
N THR A 7 5.82 -2.82 2.48
CA THR A 7 5.83 -1.73 1.50
C THR A 7 4.72 -1.92 0.49
N LEU A 8 4.02 -0.84 0.22
CA LEU A 8 3.04 -0.74 -0.85
C LEU A 8 3.66 -0.01 -2.05
N HIS A 9 3.58 -0.61 -3.23
CA HIS A 9 3.90 0.06 -4.48
C HIS A 9 2.64 0.65 -5.08
N ILE A 10 2.66 1.96 -5.36
CA ILE A 10 1.51 2.67 -5.91
C ILE A 10 1.89 3.19 -7.29
N ALA A 11 1.10 2.84 -8.29
CA ALA A 11 1.25 3.30 -9.66
C ALA A 11 0.25 4.42 -9.95
N PHE A 12 0.77 5.61 -10.18
CA PHE A 12 0.01 6.80 -10.58
C PHE A 12 0.07 6.95 -12.11
N GLN A 13 -1.02 7.43 -12.69
CA GLN A 13 -1.02 7.76 -14.12
C GLN A 13 -0.18 9.02 -14.34
N ASP A 14 0.76 8.93 -15.29
CA ASP A 14 1.66 10.02 -15.67
C ASP A 14 2.03 9.85 -17.15
N ASP A 15 1.59 10.76 -17.99
CA ASP A 15 1.85 10.80 -19.44
C ASP A 15 2.03 9.40 -20.09
N GLU A 16 3.18 9.17 -20.69
CA GLU A 16 3.52 7.92 -21.39
C GLU A 16 3.88 6.78 -20.44
N TYR A 17 4.46 7.08 -19.28
CA TYR A 17 4.91 6.09 -18.32
C TYR A 17 4.22 6.25 -16.98
N PRO A 18 3.74 5.16 -16.35
CA PRO A 18 3.22 5.25 -14.98
C PRO A 18 4.34 5.63 -14.00
N TYR A 19 4.00 6.43 -13.01
CA TYR A 19 4.89 6.81 -11.91
C TYR A 19 4.66 5.86 -10.74
N ILE A 20 5.65 5.05 -10.38
CA ILE A 20 5.54 4.02 -9.36
C ILE A 20 6.35 4.43 -8.14
N VAL A 21 5.74 4.42 -6.96
CA VAL A 21 6.36 4.85 -5.71
C VAL A 21 6.18 3.77 -4.63
N PRO A 22 7.25 3.38 -3.93
CA PRO A 22 7.13 2.58 -2.71
C PRO A 22 6.71 3.47 -1.54
N MET A 23 5.73 3.02 -0.76
CA MET A 23 5.16 3.77 0.36
C MET A 23 4.98 2.90 1.59
N ASN A 24 5.23 3.47 2.77
CA ASN A 24 4.68 2.95 4.00
C ASN A 24 3.18 3.23 4.02
N PHE A 25 2.41 2.37 4.65
CA PHE A 25 0.96 2.49 4.63
C PHE A 25 0.31 2.03 5.94
N GLY A 26 -0.89 2.50 6.17
CA GLY A 26 -1.78 1.99 7.20
C GLY A 26 -2.95 1.25 6.59
N ILE A 27 -3.61 0.41 7.39
CA ILE A 27 -4.75 -0.39 6.97
C ILE A 27 -5.96 0.04 7.76
N GLY A 28 -7.03 0.38 7.06
CA GLY A 28 -8.34 0.66 7.64
C GLY A 28 -9.43 -0.12 6.93
N ASP A 29 -10.64 0.07 7.37
CA ASP A 29 -11.83 -0.45 6.72
C ASP A 29 -12.91 0.65 6.63
N ASP A 30 -13.70 0.59 5.59
CA ASP A 30 -14.88 1.45 5.42
C ASP A 30 -15.97 0.65 4.70
N LYS A 31 -16.98 0.22 5.44
CA LYS A 31 -18.18 -0.45 4.90
C LYS A 31 -17.83 -1.59 3.92
N ASP A 32 -17.09 -2.59 4.38
CA ASP A 32 -16.69 -3.77 3.60
C ASP A 32 -15.64 -3.50 2.50
N LYS A 33 -15.09 -2.29 2.43
CA LYS A 33 -13.98 -1.96 1.54
C LYS A 33 -12.68 -1.86 2.30
N ILE A 34 -11.61 -2.30 1.67
CA ILE A 34 -10.26 -2.13 2.18
C ILE A 34 -9.83 -0.69 1.89
N VAL A 35 -9.39 -0.01 2.93
CA VAL A 35 -8.84 1.33 2.85
C VAL A 35 -7.37 1.30 3.27
N LEU A 36 -6.51 1.95 2.50
CA LEU A 36 -5.11 2.12 2.82
C LEU A 36 -4.83 3.60 3.04
N TYR A 37 -4.03 3.91 4.07
CA TYR A 37 -3.62 5.28 4.38
C TYR A 37 -2.17 5.49 4.03
N ILE A 38 -1.87 6.63 3.43
CA ILE A 38 -0.51 7.10 3.13
C ILE A 38 -0.41 8.58 3.45
N TYR A 39 0.81 9.09 3.68
CA TYR A 39 1.03 10.53 3.78
C TYR A 39 2.21 10.97 2.94
N THR A 40 2.18 12.23 2.53
CA THR A 40 3.22 12.83 1.68
C THR A 40 3.30 14.34 1.92
N PRO A 41 4.45 14.97 1.69
CA PRO A 41 4.53 16.42 1.65
C PRO A 41 3.51 17.02 0.69
N ARG A 42 3.03 18.23 1.01
CA ARG A 42 2.00 18.92 0.19
C ARG A 42 2.45 19.28 -1.20
N GLU A 43 3.75 19.44 -1.40
CA GLU A 43 4.34 19.76 -2.70
C GLU A 43 5.11 18.57 -3.23
N GLY A 44 5.00 18.29 -4.52
CA GLY A 44 5.73 17.24 -5.20
C GLY A 44 4.95 16.58 -6.32
N LYS A 45 5.62 15.67 -7.01
CA LYS A 45 5.06 14.99 -8.19
C LYS A 45 3.84 14.14 -7.83
N MET A 46 3.90 13.39 -6.74
CA MET A 46 2.81 12.52 -6.33
C MET A 46 1.53 13.32 -6.03
N THR A 47 1.64 14.42 -5.29
CA THR A 47 0.51 15.30 -4.99
C THR A 47 -0.12 15.88 -6.25
N ARG A 48 0.71 16.30 -7.21
CA ARG A 48 0.24 16.79 -8.51
C ARG A 48 -0.51 15.71 -9.28
N LEU A 49 0.06 14.51 -9.39
CA LEU A 49 -0.56 13.40 -10.12
C LEU A 49 -1.89 12.94 -9.51
N ILE A 50 -2.00 12.93 -8.18
CA ILE A 50 -3.27 12.62 -7.49
C ILE A 50 -4.36 13.62 -7.87
N LYS A 51 -4.02 14.92 -7.94
CA LYS A 51 -4.98 15.95 -8.33
C LYS A 51 -5.43 15.81 -9.79
N GLU A 52 -4.53 15.41 -10.67
CA GLU A 52 -4.83 15.22 -12.10
C GLU A 52 -5.66 13.95 -12.34
N ASN A 53 -5.33 12.87 -11.65
CA ASN A 53 -6.04 11.59 -11.77
C ASN A 53 -5.93 10.77 -10.48
N PRO A 54 -7.02 10.57 -9.76
CA PRO A 54 -7.01 9.85 -8.48
C PRO A 54 -7.01 8.32 -8.62
N HIS A 55 -7.10 7.78 -9.83
CA HIS A 55 -7.11 6.33 -10.07
C HIS A 55 -5.70 5.76 -10.02
N VAL A 56 -5.50 4.76 -9.17
CA VAL A 56 -4.20 4.13 -8.94
C VAL A 56 -4.26 2.62 -9.03
N GLY A 57 -3.15 2.03 -9.44
CA GLY A 57 -2.88 0.62 -9.22
C GLY A 57 -2.04 0.45 -7.96
N ILE A 58 -2.22 -0.66 -7.25
CA ILE A 58 -1.39 -1.00 -6.11
C ILE A 58 -0.84 -2.42 -6.23
N GLN A 59 0.31 -2.65 -5.64
CA GLN A 59 0.94 -3.95 -5.54
C GLN A 59 1.77 -4.02 -4.25
N ALA A 60 1.76 -5.18 -3.60
CA ALA A 60 2.67 -5.50 -2.52
C ALA A 60 3.00 -6.98 -2.56
N GLU A 61 4.22 -7.33 -2.13
CA GLU A 61 4.65 -8.72 -2.07
C GLU A 61 5.60 -8.98 -0.91
N THR A 62 5.66 -10.25 -0.52
CA THR A 62 6.70 -10.79 0.36
C THR A 62 7.23 -12.07 -0.25
N LEU A 63 8.52 -12.11 -0.48
CA LEU A 63 9.25 -13.30 -0.90
C LEU A 63 9.82 -13.99 0.35
N TYR A 64 9.47 -15.25 0.56
CA TYR A 64 9.93 -16.03 1.72
C TYR A 64 11.19 -16.86 1.41
N GLU A 65 11.21 -17.55 0.27
CA GLU A 65 12.34 -18.40 -0.11
C GLU A 65 12.37 -18.67 -1.61
N TYR A 66 13.55 -19.02 -2.13
CA TYR A 66 13.71 -19.71 -3.41
C TYR A 66 13.97 -21.18 -3.16
N PHE A 67 13.51 -22.06 -4.05
CA PHE A 67 13.76 -23.49 -3.98
C PHE A 67 13.83 -24.13 -5.37
N CYS A 68 14.57 -25.26 -5.44
CA CYS A 68 14.66 -26.06 -6.66
C CYS A 68 13.66 -27.22 -6.59
N LYS A 69 13.03 -27.50 -7.72
CA LYS A 69 12.15 -28.65 -7.90
C LYS A 69 12.91 -29.86 -8.46
N PRO A 70 12.36 -31.09 -8.33
CA PRO A 70 12.99 -32.29 -8.88
C PRO A 70 13.25 -32.24 -10.39
N ASP A 71 12.43 -31.50 -11.14
CA ASP A 71 12.56 -31.27 -12.58
C ASP A 71 13.65 -30.23 -12.93
N LYS A 72 14.44 -29.79 -11.93
CA LYS A 72 15.49 -28.77 -12.05
C LYS A 72 14.98 -27.34 -12.38
N THR A 73 13.71 -27.07 -12.22
CA THR A 73 13.20 -25.70 -12.26
C THR A 73 13.39 -25.00 -10.92
N VAL A 74 13.59 -23.69 -10.96
CA VAL A 74 13.66 -22.83 -9.77
C VAL A 74 12.29 -22.18 -9.56
N SER A 75 11.85 -22.18 -8.33
CA SER A 75 10.60 -21.56 -7.91
C SER A 75 10.79 -20.79 -6.59
N ASN A 76 9.74 -20.18 -6.09
CA ASN A 76 9.78 -19.41 -4.85
C ASN A 76 8.48 -19.54 -4.06
N SER A 77 8.59 -19.34 -2.76
CA SER A 77 7.43 -19.15 -1.88
C SER A 77 7.19 -17.66 -1.69
N TYR A 78 5.98 -17.20 -1.94
CA TYR A 78 5.63 -15.79 -1.85
C TYR A 78 4.14 -15.56 -1.55
N SER A 79 3.87 -14.36 -1.07
CA SER A 79 2.52 -13.79 -1.02
C SER A 79 2.52 -12.46 -1.76
N SER A 80 1.47 -12.17 -2.49
CA SER A 80 1.33 -10.89 -3.20
C SER A 80 -0.12 -10.46 -3.30
N ILE A 81 -0.32 -9.16 -3.45
CA ILE A 81 -1.60 -8.56 -3.81
C ILE A 81 -1.41 -7.60 -5.00
N ILE A 82 -2.44 -7.49 -5.80
CA ILE A 82 -2.59 -6.49 -6.85
C ILE A 82 -3.98 -5.89 -6.72
N GLY A 83 -4.09 -4.59 -6.80
CA GLY A 83 -5.38 -3.93 -6.66
C GLY A 83 -5.50 -2.65 -7.48
N LYS A 84 -6.71 -2.14 -7.49
CA LYS A 84 -7.08 -0.86 -8.10
C LYS A 84 -7.91 -0.05 -7.11
N GLY A 85 -7.67 1.24 -7.04
CA GLY A 85 -8.38 2.07 -6.11
C GLY A 85 -8.41 3.53 -6.52
N ILE A 86 -9.07 4.31 -5.67
CA ILE A 86 -9.21 5.75 -5.81
C ILE A 86 -8.56 6.41 -4.59
N VAL A 87 -7.71 7.40 -4.84
CA VAL A 87 -7.05 8.20 -3.82
C VAL A 87 -7.88 9.43 -3.51
N GLU A 88 -8.18 9.65 -2.23
CA GLU A 88 -8.89 10.83 -1.75
C GLU A 88 -8.16 11.45 -0.56
N PRO A 89 -8.17 12.79 -0.43
CA PRO A 89 -7.61 13.42 0.76
C PRO A 89 -8.44 13.07 2.00
N VAL A 90 -7.76 12.86 3.11
CA VAL A 90 -8.36 12.69 4.43
C VAL A 90 -8.58 14.08 5.04
N SER A 91 -9.73 14.30 5.68
CA SER A 91 -9.96 15.52 6.43
C SER A 91 -9.00 15.64 7.61
N HIS A 92 -8.60 16.85 7.98
CA HIS A 92 -7.66 17.07 9.09
C HIS A 92 -8.14 16.44 10.42
N GLU A 93 -9.44 16.41 10.65
CA GLU A 93 -10.06 15.78 11.83
C GLU A 93 -9.76 14.28 11.93
N SER A 94 -9.55 13.61 10.80
CA SER A 94 -9.22 12.17 10.71
C SER A 94 -7.73 11.87 10.64
N TYR A 95 -6.86 12.88 10.71
CA TYR A 95 -5.40 12.70 10.61
C TYR A 95 -4.84 11.79 11.69
N ASN A 96 -5.30 11.96 12.93
CA ASN A 96 -4.80 11.14 14.03
C ASN A 96 -5.13 9.65 13.83
N GLU A 97 -6.36 9.33 13.46
CA GLU A 97 -6.80 7.96 13.18
C GLU A 97 -6.00 7.33 12.03
N ALA A 98 -5.79 8.07 10.96
CA ALA A 98 -5.01 7.61 9.81
C ALA A 98 -3.55 7.38 10.19
N MET A 99 -2.93 8.28 10.96
CA MET A 99 -1.56 8.11 11.44
C MET A 99 -1.41 6.94 12.40
N GLU A 100 -2.36 6.73 13.30
CA GLU A 100 -2.37 5.54 14.17
C GLU A 100 -2.39 4.25 13.37
N SER A 101 -3.17 4.19 12.28
CA SER A 101 -3.19 3.03 11.38
C SER A 101 -1.83 2.79 10.73
N ILE A 102 -1.16 3.85 10.28
CA ILE A 102 0.18 3.75 9.66
C ILE A 102 1.21 3.29 10.71
N LEU A 103 1.20 3.89 11.89
CA LEU A 103 2.13 3.54 12.95
C LEU A 103 1.94 2.10 13.43
N THR A 104 0.69 1.66 13.59
CA THR A 104 0.38 0.28 13.96
C THR A 104 0.92 -0.70 12.92
N HIS A 105 0.73 -0.41 11.65
CA HIS A 105 1.25 -1.26 10.58
C HIS A 105 2.79 -1.31 10.56
N CYS A 106 3.44 -0.19 10.85
CA CYS A 106 4.90 -0.10 10.93
C CYS A 106 5.50 -0.65 12.24
N GLY A 107 4.69 -1.13 13.17
CA GLY A 107 5.15 -1.67 14.46
C GLY A 107 5.43 -0.63 15.54
N TYR A 108 4.92 0.59 15.38
CA TYR A 108 5.08 1.72 16.31
C TYR A 108 3.75 2.18 16.90
N GLU A 109 2.90 1.25 17.25
CA GLU A 109 1.64 1.53 17.94
C GLU A 109 1.86 2.43 19.15
N THR A 110 1.03 3.44 19.35
CA THR A 110 1.12 4.45 20.42
C THR A 110 2.38 5.34 20.41
N TYR A 111 3.21 5.28 19.38
CA TYR A 111 4.37 6.18 19.27
C TYR A 111 3.91 7.65 19.15
N PRO A 112 4.49 8.57 19.95
CA PRO A 112 4.12 9.99 19.92
C PRO A 112 4.77 10.68 18.70
N TYR A 113 4.18 10.47 17.52
CA TYR A 113 4.70 11.04 16.28
C TYR A 113 4.69 12.58 16.28
N ASN A 114 5.51 13.18 15.43
CA ASN A 114 5.59 14.65 15.28
C ASN A 114 4.33 15.18 14.56
N LYS A 115 3.34 15.62 15.34
CA LYS A 115 2.08 16.16 14.82
C LYS A 115 2.28 17.42 14.02
N ASP A 116 3.19 18.30 14.40
CA ASP A 116 3.46 19.55 13.69
C ASP A 116 3.98 19.27 12.27
N TYR A 117 4.85 18.26 12.13
CA TYR A 117 5.29 17.82 10.80
C TYR A 117 4.15 17.23 9.97
N ILE A 118 3.35 16.34 10.55
CA ILE A 118 2.22 15.70 9.86
C ILE A 118 1.17 16.73 9.44
N ASP A 119 0.96 17.77 10.23
CA ASP A 119 0.05 18.88 9.86
C ASP A 119 0.54 19.65 8.62
N THR A 120 1.81 19.56 8.26
CA THR A 120 2.34 20.09 7.01
C THR A 120 2.21 19.15 5.81
N CYS A 121 1.76 17.92 6.03
CA CYS A 121 1.58 16.91 5.01
C CYS A 121 0.11 16.79 4.57
N TYR A 122 -0.10 16.16 3.43
CA TYR A 122 -1.39 15.57 3.10
C TYR A 122 -1.41 14.11 3.51
N ILE A 123 -2.51 13.69 4.13
CA ILE A 123 -2.83 12.28 4.31
C ILE A 123 -3.91 11.92 3.28
N TYR A 124 -3.70 10.81 2.61
CA TYR A 124 -4.62 10.26 1.62
C TYR A 124 -5.13 8.89 2.07
N LYS A 125 -6.37 8.61 1.74
CA LYS A 125 -6.90 7.26 1.77
C LYS A 125 -7.02 6.71 0.35
N ILE A 126 -6.68 5.45 0.18
CA ILE A 126 -6.88 4.69 -1.05
C ILE A 126 -7.98 3.69 -0.76
N THR A 127 -9.14 3.87 -1.38
CA THR A 127 -10.24 2.90 -1.29
C THR A 127 -10.09 1.90 -2.43
N LEU A 128 -9.90 0.63 -2.10
CA LEU A 128 -9.71 -0.42 -3.10
C LEU A 128 -11.06 -0.86 -3.69
N ASN A 129 -11.21 -0.70 -5.00
CA ASN A 129 -12.39 -1.15 -5.74
C ASN A 129 -12.27 -2.61 -6.15
N GLN A 130 -11.04 -3.07 -6.37
CA GLN A 130 -10.71 -4.43 -6.76
C GLN A 130 -9.36 -4.80 -6.17
N VAL A 131 -9.27 -5.97 -5.57
CA VAL A 131 -8.02 -6.53 -5.07
C VAL A 131 -8.02 -8.04 -5.26
N THR A 132 -6.88 -8.56 -5.72
CA THR A 132 -6.62 -10.00 -5.81
C THR A 132 -5.38 -10.34 -5.03
N GLY A 133 -5.41 -11.47 -4.34
CA GLY A 133 -4.28 -12.00 -3.59
C GLY A 133 -3.81 -13.32 -4.17
N LYS A 134 -2.50 -13.57 -4.08
CA LYS A 134 -1.88 -14.83 -4.48
C LYS A 134 -0.87 -15.27 -3.44
N ASN A 135 -1.00 -16.55 -3.05
CA ASN A 135 -0.01 -17.25 -2.23
C ASN A 135 0.54 -18.42 -3.03
N HIS A 136 1.84 -18.65 -2.91
CA HIS A 136 2.50 -19.83 -3.41
C HIS A 136 3.53 -20.29 -2.39
N PHE A 137 3.41 -21.52 -1.93
CA PHE A 137 4.32 -22.10 -0.95
C PHE A 137 4.90 -23.42 -1.47
N ARG A 138 6.08 -23.75 -0.98
CA ARG A 138 6.77 -25.01 -1.32
C ARG A 138 5.86 -26.20 -0.98
N GLY A 139 5.62 -27.08 -1.97
CA GLY A 139 4.77 -28.25 -1.81
C GLY A 139 3.29 -28.01 -2.08
N GLU A 140 2.84 -26.79 -2.29
CA GLU A 140 1.48 -26.51 -2.74
C GLU A 140 1.39 -26.56 -4.27
N LYS A 141 0.29 -27.12 -4.77
CA LYS A 141 -0.02 -27.00 -6.20
C LYS A 141 -0.42 -25.55 -6.47
N CYS A 142 0.16 -24.93 -7.48
CA CYS A 142 -0.30 -23.62 -7.95
C CYS A 142 -1.81 -23.66 -8.19
N LYS A 143 -2.51 -22.85 -7.42
CA LYS A 143 -3.94 -22.64 -7.62
C LYS A 143 -4.15 -21.53 -8.65
#